data_c05e9452b4aeeb05ae0186a6586219a5
#
_entry.id   c05e9452b4aeeb05ae0186a6586219a5
#
_cell.length_a   1.000
_cell.length_b   1.000
_cell.length_c   1.000
_cell.angle_alpha   90.00
_cell.angle_beta   90.00
_cell.angle_gamma   90.00
#
_symmetry.space_group_name_H-M   'P 1'
#
loop_
_entity.id
_entity.type
_entity.pdbx_description
1 polymer ?
#
loop_
_entity_poly.entity_id
_entity_poly.type
_entity_poly.pdbx_seq_one_letter_code
_entity_poly.pdbx_strand_id
1 'polypeptide(L)'
;MPHRISKQIYREVERAKKILLVPHQDPDGDALGSISSFSYFLKKMSKPHSVYCLTEVSPKLKSLPHLMDVCTNTNVWQDNEYDLIIVLDSGDLKYAGIKKYIDGLTHDPIIVNIDHHPTNTYFGHCNLVLEKASSTTEILYYFFKNNNITIDKNMAVSLLTGLITDTENFTNPGTTSNSLKVASDLIKKGANFNLLKSWFLRDKTVTSLKLWGVVLSRLIKHEVHEIVYTYITQNDLDEYHLDASEAEGISNFLNNIGDGKASLILKEKADGSVKGSFRTT
;
A
#
# COMPACT_ATOMS: atom_id res chain seq x y z
N MET A 1 2.00 19.59 -8.01
CA MET A 1 2.10 19.14 -6.62
C MET A 1 2.12 20.34 -5.66
N PRO A 2 1.45 20.29 -4.49
CA PRO A 2 1.41 21.41 -3.53
C PRO A 2 2.77 21.61 -2.87
N HIS A 3 3.57 22.49 -3.45
CA HIS A 3 4.94 22.76 -2.98
C HIS A 3 4.97 23.28 -1.54
N ARG A 4 3.97 24.10 -1.15
CA ARG A 4 3.89 24.70 0.18
C ARG A 4 3.73 23.64 1.29
N ILE A 5 2.80 22.68 1.12
CA ILE A 5 2.57 21.61 2.10
C ILE A 5 3.79 20.69 2.19
N SER A 6 4.38 20.33 1.05
CA SER A 6 5.62 19.55 1.01
C SER A 6 6.74 20.19 1.83
N LYS A 7 6.94 21.50 1.71
CA LYS A 7 7.92 22.26 2.52
C LYS A 7 7.55 22.34 3.99
N GLN A 8 6.26 22.44 4.30
CA GLN A 8 5.78 22.44 5.68
C GLN A 8 6.09 21.12 6.37
N ILE A 9 5.72 19.99 5.72
CA ILE A 9 6.01 18.65 6.26
C ILE A 9 7.51 18.45 6.46
N TYR A 10 8.34 18.88 5.50
CA TYR A 10 9.79 18.79 5.64
C TYR A 10 10.30 19.53 6.89
N ARG A 11 9.77 20.73 7.18
CA ARG A 11 10.13 21.50 8.38
C ARG A 11 9.68 20.80 9.67
N GLU A 12 8.51 20.14 9.68
CA GLU A 12 8.08 19.36 10.85
C GLU A 12 9.02 18.16 11.08
N VAL A 13 9.46 17.50 10.00
CA VAL A 13 10.48 16.45 10.10
C VAL A 13 11.81 17.00 10.63
N GLU A 14 12.26 18.19 10.18
CA GLU A 14 13.49 18.81 10.69
C GLU A 14 13.41 19.13 12.19
N ARG A 15 12.25 19.55 12.69
CA ARG A 15 12.05 19.94 14.11
C ARG A 15 11.85 18.72 15.01
N ALA A 16 11.27 17.65 14.49
CA ALA A 16 10.92 16.49 15.28
C ALA A 16 12.15 15.84 15.95
N LYS A 17 11.96 15.41 17.20
CA LYS A 17 12.95 14.69 18.00
C LYS A 17 12.80 13.17 17.81
N LYS A 18 11.57 12.66 17.80
CA LYS A 18 11.26 11.25 17.63
C LYS A 18 10.00 11.07 16.77
N ILE A 19 10.12 10.30 15.72
CA ILE A 19 9.08 10.18 14.68
C ILE A 19 8.51 8.76 14.69
N LEU A 20 7.19 8.64 14.57
CA LEU A 20 6.51 7.37 14.31
C LEU A 20 5.98 7.35 12.88
N LEU A 21 6.36 6.34 12.10
CA LEU A 21 5.81 6.07 10.78
C LEU A 21 4.73 4.99 10.88
N VAL A 22 3.60 5.21 10.24
CA VAL A 22 2.46 4.30 10.30
C VAL A 22 1.87 4.12 8.90
N PRO A 23 1.84 2.90 8.33
CA PRO A 23 1.05 2.57 7.14
C PRO A 23 -0.40 2.23 7.52
N HIS A 24 -1.26 1.93 6.54
CA HIS A 24 -2.54 1.28 6.82
C HIS A 24 -2.36 -0.16 7.35
N GLN A 25 -3.39 -0.72 8.00
CA GLN A 25 -3.41 -2.14 8.37
C GLN A 25 -3.41 -3.02 7.10
N ASP A 26 -2.83 -4.23 7.21
CA ASP A 26 -2.60 -5.13 6.06
C ASP A 26 -1.84 -4.43 4.92
N PRO A 27 -0.63 -3.88 5.23
CA PRO A 27 0.06 -2.99 4.33
C PRO A 27 0.50 -3.70 3.05
N ASP A 28 0.24 -3.07 1.93
CA ASP A 28 0.63 -3.53 0.60
C ASP A 28 1.98 -2.96 0.13
N GLY A 29 2.25 -3.07 -1.18
CA GLY A 29 3.51 -2.61 -1.74
C GLY A 29 3.64 -1.09 -1.78
N ASP A 30 2.54 -0.33 -1.88
CA ASP A 30 2.59 1.14 -1.86
C ASP A 30 2.80 1.65 -0.43
N ALA A 31 2.05 1.12 0.53
CA ALA A 31 2.22 1.44 1.94
C ALA A 31 3.67 1.16 2.42
N LEU A 32 4.19 -0.04 2.15
CA LEU A 32 5.54 -0.41 2.60
C LEU A 32 6.67 0.21 1.78
N GLY A 33 6.45 0.45 0.48
CA GLY A 33 7.37 1.24 -0.35
C GLY A 33 7.48 2.67 0.15
N SER A 34 6.34 3.25 0.57
CA SER A 34 6.28 4.57 1.19
C SER A 34 7.02 4.60 2.52
N ILE A 35 6.74 3.67 3.42
CA ILE A 35 7.44 3.52 4.72
C ILE A 35 8.95 3.33 4.51
N SER A 36 9.35 2.39 3.65
CA SER A 36 10.76 2.09 3.40
C SER A 36 11.53 3.31 2.87
N SER A 37 10.99 3.99 1.86
CA SER A 37 11.65 5.17 1.27
C SER A 37 11.73 6.34 2.25
N PHE A 38 10.68 6.56 3.06
CA PHE A 38 10.64 7.63 4.05
C PHE A 38 11.53 7.32 5.26
N SER A 39 11.53 6.08 5.75
CA SER A 39 12.42 5.61 6.81
C SER A 39 13.89 5.80 6.42
N TYR A 40 14.26 5.43 5.20
CA TYR A 40 15.62 5.65 4.69
C TYR A 40 15.99 7.14 4.61
N PHE A 41 15.06 7.99 4.21
CA PHE A 41 15.23 9.44 4.25
C PHE A 41 15.47 9.95 5.67
N LEU A 42 14.67 9.52 6.66
CA LEU A 42 14.86 9.88 8.07
C LEU A 42 16.22 9.40 8.61
N LYS A 43 16.63 8.19 8.22
CA LYS A 43 17.96 7.66 8.57
C LYS A 43 19.09 8.54 8.04
N LYS A 44 18.99 9.01 6.80
CA LYS A 44 19.96 9.95 6.22
C LYS A 44 20.00 11.29 6.97
N MET A 45 18.88 11.73 7.52
CA MET A 45 18.82 12.92 8.37
C MET A 45 19.22 12.66 9.82
N SER A 46 19.60 11.44 10.18
CA SER A 46 19.90 11.03 11.57
C SER A 46 18.72 11.28 12.51
N LYS A 47 17.47 11.14 12.02
CA LYS A 47 16.25 11.30 12.81
C LYS A 47 15.86 9.98 13.48
N PRO A 48 15.76 9.94 14.82
CA PRO A 48 15.22 8.80 15.55
C PRO A 48 13.78 8.53 15.12
N HIS A 49 13.50 7.32 14.68
CA HIS A 49 12.16 6.94 14.25
C HIS A 49 11.88 5.46 14.47
N SER A 50 10.62 5.13 14.55
CA SER A 50 10.10 3.76 14.60
C SER A 50 9.01 3.58 13.55
N VAL A 51 8.71 2.33 13.22
CA VAL A 51 7.61 1.98 12.32
C VAL A 51 6.62 1.13 13.11
N TYR A 52 5.35 1.48 13.10
CA TYR A 52 4.28 0.70 13.70
C TYR A 52 3.23 0.33 12.65
N CYS A 53 2.81 -0.93 12.64
CA CYS A 53 1.65 -1.39 11.88
C CYS A 53 0.78 -2.26 12.78
N LEU A 54 -0.54 -2.15 12.66
CA LEU A 54 -1.47 -2.97 13.46
C LEU A 54 -1.35 -4.47 13.13
N THR A 55 -1.03 -4.80 11.88
CA THR A 55 -0.96 -6.16 11.36
C THR A 55 0.46 -6.53 10.93
N GLU A 56 0.72 -7.83 10.83
CA GLU A 56 2.00 -8.36 10.35
C GLU A 56 2.24 -8.03 8.88
N VAL A 57 3.48 -7.72 8.56
CA VAL A 57 3.94 -7.47 7.19
C VAL A 57 4.11 -8.78 6.43
N SER A 58 3.62 -8.85 5.22
CA SER A 58 3.83 -9.99 4.32
C SER A 58 5.33 -10.30 4.16
N PRO A 59 5.76 -11.57 4.26
CA PRO A 59 7.16 -11.97 4.09
C PRO A 59 7.80 -11.46 2.79
N LYS A 60 7.03 -11.38 1.70
CA LYS A 60 7.49 -10.87 0.40
C LYS A 60 7.95 -9.42 0.47
N LEU A 61 7.25 -8.59 1.24
CA LEU A 61 7.53 -7.17 1.36
C LEU A 61 8.62 -6.85 2.39
N LYS A 62 8.94 -7.79 3.29
CA LYS A 62 10.05 -7.64 4.25
C LYS A 62 11.42 -7.49 3.59
N SER A 63 11.55 -7.85 2.31
CA SER A 63 12.80 -7.72 1.54
C SER A 63 13.05 -6.31 0.95
N LEU A 64 12.15 -5.36 1.16
CA LEU A 64 12.36 -3.98 0.70
C LEU A 64 13.60 -3.36 1.35
N PRO A 65 14.41 -2.61 0.57
CA PRO A 65 15.62 -1.96 1.08
C PRO A 65 15.30 -1.02 2.25
N HIS A 66 16.03 -1.15 3.35
CA HIS A 66 15.89 -0.27 4.52
C HIS A 66 14.50 -0.25 5.18
N LEU A 67 13.65 -1.21 4.85
CA LEU A 67 12.45 -1.42 5.66
C LEU A 67 12.93 -1.83 7.07
N MET A 68 12.70 -0.96 8.03
CA MET A 68 13.01 -1.25 9.44
C MET A 68 12.08 -2.37 9.95
N ASP A 69 12.46 -2.98 11.05
CA ASP A 69 11.54 -3.89 11.77
C ASP A 69 10.24 -3.15 12.07
N VAL A 70 9.17 -3.62 11.46
CA VAL A 70 7.83 -3.09 11.68
C VAL A 70 7.32 -3.65 13.00
N CYS A 71 7.13 -2.77 13.96
CA CYS A 71 6.61 -3.13 15.28
C CYS A 71 5.10 -3.33 15.21
N THR A 72 4.61 -4.48 15.64
CA THR A 72 3.17 -4.75 15.83
C THR A 72 2.76 -4.67 17.30
N ASN A 73 3.74 -4.48 18.20
CA ASN A 73 3.49 -4.39 19.62
C ASN A 73 2.92 -3.01 19.99
N THR A 74 1.77 -3.01 20.63
CA THR A 74 1.06 -1.79 21.05
C THR A 74 1.77 -1.00 22.14
N ASN A 75 2.79 -1.56 22.78
CA ASN A 75 3.60 -0.85 23.77
C ASN A 75 4.32 0.38 23.18
N VAL A 76 4.51 0.44 21.87
CA VAL A 76 5.07 1.61 21.19
C VAL A 76 4.28 2.90 21.49
N TRP A 77 2.99 2.78 21.82
CA TRP A 77 2.10 3.90 22.15
C TRP A 77 2.20 4.35 23.61
N GLN A 78 2.87 3.57 24.46
CA GLN A 78 3.03 3.91 25.89
C GLN A 78 4.20 4.84 26.15
N ASP A 79 5.17 4.90 25.23
CA ASP A 79 6.41 5.66 25.38
C ASP A 79 6.20 7.18 25.37
N ASN A 80 5.04 7.69 24.94
CA ASN A 80 4.66 9.13 24.91
C ASN A 80 5.76 10.10 24.41
N GLU A 81 6.73 9.60 23.64
CA GLU A 81 7.91 10.35 23.21
C GLU A 81 7.86 10.82 21.76
N TYR A 82 6.87 10.36 20.98
CA TYR A 82 6.75 10.77 19.59
C TYR A 82 6.14 12.17 19.50
N ASP A 83 6.90 13.12 18.99
CA ASP A 83 6.43 14.48 18.74
C ASP A 83 5.90 14.66 17.29
N LEU A 84 6.16 13.69 16.40
CA LEU A 84 5.66 13.65 15.05
C LEU A 84 5.20 12.23 14.68
N ILE A 85 3.97 12.11 14.19
CA ILE A 85 3.40 10.87 13.64
C ILE A 85 3.13 11.09 12.16
N ILE A 86 3.71 10.27 11.30
CA ILE A 86 3.51 10.35 9.85
C ILE A 86 2.76 9.12 9.39
N VAL A 87 1.53 9.33 8.96
CA VAL A 87 0.68 8.28 8.40
C VAL A 87 0.84 8.32 6.88
N LEU A 88 1.25 7.19 6.32
CA LEU A 88 1.50 7.01 4.90
C LEU A 88 0.50 6.02 4.32
N ASP A 89 -0.14 6.40 3.23
CA ASP A 89 -1.01 5.53 2.45
C ASP A 89 -2.24 5.05 3.24
N SER A 90 -2.91 5.99 3.90
CA SER A 90 -4.14 5.68 4.63
C SER A 90 -5.15 6.83 4.58
N GLY A 91 -6.38 6.51 4.19
CA GLY A 91 -7.46 7.47 4.08
C GLY A 91 -8.00 7.98 5.43
N ASP A 92 -7.82 7.22 6.51
CA ASP A 92 -8.23 7.62 7.85
C ASP A 92 -7.47 6.87 8.96
N LEU A 93 -7.60 7.34 10.20
CA LEU A 93 -6.93 6.75 11.36
C LEU A 93 -7.49 5.37 11.78
N LYS A 94 -8.72 5.01 11.39
CA LYS A 94 -9.31 3.70 11.68
C LYS A 94 -8.71 2.65 10.75
N TYR A 95 -8.58 2.98 9.47
CA TYR A 95 -7.93 2.12 8.48
C TYR A 95 -6.42 1.96 8.77
N ALA A 96 -5.77 3.01 9.27
CA ALA A 96 -4.41 2.90 9.82
C ALA A 96 -4.33 2.04 11.09
N GLY A 97 -5.47 1.72 11.73
CA GLY A 97 -5.55 0.93 12.95
C GLY A 97 -5.10 1.66 14.22
N ILE A 98 -4.94 2.99 14.16
CA ILE A 98 -4.34 3.77 15.25
C ILE A 98 -5.29 4.74 15.94
N LYS A 99 -6.53 4.88 15.48
CA LYS A 99 -7.50 5.86 16.04
C LYS A 99 -7.60 5.81 17.56
N LYS A 100 -7.77 4.60 18.13
CA LYS A 100 -7.89 4.42 19.58
C LYS A 100 -6.64 4.82 20.37
N TYR A 101 -5.46 4.67 19.75
CA TYR A 101 -4.19 5.03 20.41
C TYR A 101 -3.99 6.55 20.38
N ILE A 102 -4.28 7.20 19.25
CA ILE A 102 -4.24 8.67 19.13
C ILE A 102 -5.19 9.32 20.14
N ASP A 103 -6.43 8.81 20.26
CA ASP A 103 -7.42 9.34 21.22
C ASP A 103 -7.01 9.14 22.68
N GLY A 104 -6.13 8.20 22.98
CA GLY A 104 -5.62 7.88 24.33
C GLY A 104 -4.29 8.55 24.68
N LEU A 105 -3.67 9.31 23.76
CA LEU A 105 -2.41 10.00 24.06
C LEU A 105 -2.62 11.11 25.10
N THR A 106 -1.65 11.26 26.00
CA THR A 106 -1.64 12.32 27.01
C THR A 106 -0.97 13.61 26.54
N HIS A 107 -0.34 13.58 25.35
CA HIS A 107 0.28 14.72 24.68
C HIS A 107 -0.30 14.83 23.24
N ASP A 108 -0.03 15.92 22.58
CA ASP A 108 -0.59 16.23 21.25
C ASP A 108 0.54 16.28 20.19
N PRO A 109 0.92 15.12 19.60
CA PRO A 109 1.93 15.09 18.55
C PRO A 109 1.39 15.72 17.26
N ILE A 110 2.27 16.28 16.45
CA ILE A 110 1.91 16.69 15.10
C ILE A 110 1.61 15.43 14.27
N ILE A 111 0.44 15.39 13.64
CA ILE A 111 0.05 14.32 12.72
C ILE A 111 0.20 14.82 11.28
N VAL A 112 0.98 14.11 10.49
CA VAL A 112 1.13 14.29 9.04
C VAL A 112 0.44 13.15 8.33
N ASN A 113 -0.36 13.46 7.32
CA ASN A 113 -0.96 12.48 6.41
C ASN A 113 -0.42 12.70 4.99
N ILE A 114 0.12 11.65 4.38
CA ILE A 114 0.52 11.63 2.96
C ILE A 114 -0.19 10.47 2.30
N ASP A 115 -1.09 10.75 1.33
CA ASP A 115 -2.00 9.76 0.80
C ASP A 115 -2.53 10.14 -0.61
N HIS A 116 -3.03 9.15 -1.34
CA HIS A 116 -3.63 9.33 -2.65
C HIS A 116 -5.11 8.89 -2.72
N HIS A 117 -5.65 8.30 -1.66
CA HIS A 117 -7.00 7.77 -1.66
C HIS A 117 -8.07 8.88 -1.75
N PRO A 118 -9.06 8.76 -2.67
CA PRO A 118 -10.16 9.74 -2.78
C PRO A 118 -11.09 9.75 -1.56
N THR A 119 -11.05 8.70 -0.73
CA THR A 119 -11.82 8.60 0.53
C THR A 119 -11.12 9.22 1.73
N ASN A 120 -9.99 9.92 1.52
CA ASN A 120 -9.21 10.50 2.60
C ASN A 120 -10.01 11.55 3.40
N THR A 121 -9.96 11.45 4.72
CA THR A 121 -10.69 12.34 5.65
C THR A 121 -9.90 13.58 6.07
N TYR A 122 -8.69 13.77 5.56
CA TYR A 122 -7.80 14.91 5.87
C TYR A 122 -7.53 15.08 7.38
N PHE A 123 -7.33 13.99 8.08
CA PHE A 123 -7.24 13.90 9.53
C PHE A 123 -5.94 14.47 10.14
N GLY A 124 -4.93 14.74 9.33
CA GLY A 124 -3.64 15.26 9.79
C GLY A 124 -3.65 16.77 10.03
N HIS A 125 -2.74 17.25 10.88
CA HIS A 125 -2.41 18.68 11.00
C HIS A 125 -1.78 19.22 9.70
N CYS A 126 -1.05 18.33 8.99
CA CYS A 126 -0.54 18.58 7.64
C CYS A 126 -0.99 17.43 6.73
N ASN A 127 -1.71 17.75 5.66
CA ASN A 127 -2.25 16.77 4.71
C ASN A 127 -1.66 17.01 3.32
N LEU A 128 -0.88 16.06 2.83
CA LEU A 128 -0.38 16.00 1.46
C LEU A 128 -1.13 14.90 0.72
N VAL A 129 -2.38 15.19 0.36
CA VAL A 129 -3.30 14.25 -0.28
C VAL A 129 -3.47 14.64 -1.74
N LEU A 130 -3.23 13.70 -2.66
CA LEU A 130 -3.32 13.90 -4.10
C LEU A 130 -4.08 12.74 -4.76
N GLU A 131 -5.39 12.84 -4.84
CA GLU A 131 -6.29 11.82 -5.38
C GLU A 131 -6.00 11.42 -6.85
N LYS A 132 -5.31 12.27 -7.60
CA LYS A 132 -4.91 12.00 -9.00
C LYS A 132 -3.53 11.35 -9.14
N ALA A 133 -2.81 11.17 -8.04
CA ALA A 133 -1.58 10.41 -8.06
C ALA A 133 -1.90 8.92 -8.17
N SER A 134 -1.07 8.19 -8.89
CA SER A 134 -1.24 6.74 -9.08
C SER A 134 -0.89 5.94 -7.82
N SER A 135 -0.22 6.55 -6.84
CA SER A 135 0.22 5.91 -5.59
C SER A 135 0.74 6.94 -4.61
N THR A 136 0.82 6.60 -3.33
CA THR A 136 1.49 7.41 -2.31
C THR A 136 2.99 7.50 -2.56
N THR A 137 3.62 6.47 -3.11
CA THR A 137 5.03 6.53 -3.53
C THR A 137 5.27 7.53 -4.66
N GLU A 138 4.34 7.75 -5.58
CA GLU A 138 4.42 8.85 -6.56
C GLU A 138 4.45 10.22 -5.86
N ILE A 139 3.62 10.40 -4.83
CA ILE A 139 3.61 11.63 -4.03
C ILE A 139 4.95 11.84 -3.32
N LEU A 140 5.50 10.78 -2.71
CA LEU A 140 6.79 10.82 -2.03
C LEU A 140 7.94 11.12 -2.99
N TYR A 141 7.91 10.59 -4.22
CA TYR A 141 8.89 10.97 -5.24
C TYR A 141 8.93 12.49 -5.44
N TYR A 142 7.78 13.13 -5.59
CA TYR A 142 7.71 14.58 -5.73
C TYR A 142 8.03 15.32 -4.43
N PHE A 143 7.66 14.77 -3.27
CA PHE A 143 8.05 15.31 -1.97
C PHE A 143 9.58 15.41 -1.85
N PHE A 144 10.29 14.35 -2.19
CA PHE A 144 11.75 14.34 -2.16
C PHE A 144 12.35 15.33 -3.16
N LYS A 145 11.83 15.39 -4.38
CA LYS A 145 12.30 16.36 -5.38
C LYS A 145 12.06 17.81 -4.96
N ASN A 146 10.89 18.12 -4.42
CA ASN A 146 10.55 19.47 -3.96
C ASN A 146 11.43 19.96 -2.80
N ASN A 147 11.96 19.03 -2.03
CA ASN A 147 12.85 19.32 -0.90
C ASN A 147 14.34 19.14 -1.23
N ASN A 148 14.69 18.98 -2.51
CA ASN A 148 16.06 18.76 -3.00
C ASN A 148 16.73 17.53 -2.35
N ILE A 149 15.95 16.50 -2.01
CA ILE A 149 16.44 15.25 -1.44
C ILE A 149 16.85 14.34 -2.59
N THR A 150 18.09 13.88 -2.56
CA THR A 150 18.61 12.97 -3.57
C THR A 150 17.98 11.58 -3.40
N ILE A 151 17.23 11.14 -4.41
CA ILE A 151 16.72 9.78 -4.51
C ILE A 151 17.84 8.90 -5.05
N ASP A 152 18.38 8.03 -4.21
CA ASP A 152 19.36 7.01 -4.61
C ASP A 152 18.70 5.71 -5.04
N LYS A 153 19.51 4.69 -5.35
CA LYS A 153 19.03 3.39 -5.82
C LYS A 153 18.06 2.72 -4.84
N ASN A 154 18.33 2.79 -3.53
CA ASN A 154 17.49 2.12 -2.53
C ASN A 154 16.13 2.79 -2.40
N MET A 155 16.10 4.12 -2.33
CA MET A 155 14.85 4.88 -2.37
C MET A 155 14.09 4.62 -3.69
N ALA A 156 14.82 4.55 -4.81
CA ALA A 156 14.22 4.30 -6.11
C ALA A 156 13.56 2.92 -6.19
N VAL A 157 14.17 1.88 -5.59
CA VAL A 157 13.58 0.53 -5.49
C VAL A 157 12.27 0.58 -4.69
N SER A 158 12.28 1.21 -3.51
CA SER A 158 11.09 1.29 -2.64
C SER A 158 9.96 2.07 -3.31
N LEU A 159 10.26 3.23 -3.91
CA LEU A 159 9.28 4.05 -4.61
C LEU A 159 8.71 3.34 -5.84
N LEU A 160 9.54 2.66 -6.62
CA LEU A 160 9.09 1.92 -7.79
C LEU A 160 8.25 0.71 -7.41
N THR A 161 8.51 0.09 -6.25
CA THR A 161 7.68 -1.01 -5.73
C THR A 161 6.25 -0.56 -5.54
N GLY A 162 6.01 0.51 -4.77
CA GLY A 162 4.65 1.02 -4.57
C GLY A 162 3.98 1.40 -5.87
N LEU A 163 4.69 2.09 -6.75
CA LEU A 163 4.14 2.50 -8.02
C LEU A 163 3.71 1.31 -8.90
N ILE A 164 4.48 0.21 -8.93
CA ILE A 164 4.17 -1.01 -9.68
C ILE A 164 2.98 -1.75 -9.06
N THR A 165 2.94 -1.88 -7.74
CA THR A 165 1.89 -2.63 -7.06
C THR A 165 0.55 -1.93 -7.17
N ASP A 166 0.52 -0.62 -6.97
CA ASP A 166 -0.72 0.14 -6.96
C ASP A 166 -1.29 0.42 -8.36
N THR A 167 -0.44 0.44 -9.39
CA THR A 167 -0.85 0.52 -10.79
C THR A 167 -1.10 -0.85 -11.45
N GLU A 168 -1.00 -1.94 -10.69
CA GLU A 168 -1.04 -3.31 -11.24
C GLU A 168 -0.07 -3.47 -12.43
N ASN A 169 1.17 -3.03 -12.26
CA ASN A 169 2.18 -3.00 -13.31
C ASN A 169 1.78 -2.12 -14.52
N PHE A 170 1.20 -0.96 -14.26
CA PHE A 170 0.76 0.03 -15.26
C PHE A 170 -0.38 -0.46 -16.15
N THR A 171 -1.23 -1.35 -15.65
CA THR A 171 -2.36 -1.91 -16.41
C THR A 171 -3.72 -1.42 -15.94
N ASN A 172 -3.83 -0.84 -14.74
CA ASN A 172 -5.09 -0.35 -14.22
C ASN A 172 -5.37 1.12 -14.61
N PRO A 173 -6.64 1.61 -14.49
CA PRO A 173 -7.01 2.98 -14.81
C PRO A 173 -6.31 4.06 -13.98
N GLY A 174 -5.74 3.72 -12.83
CA GLY A 174 -4.94 4.63 -12.02
C GLY A 174 -3.59 4.99 -12.65
N THR A 175 -3.19 4.31 -13.72
CA THR A 175 -1.95 4.60 -14.45
C THR A 175 -2.04 5.93 -15.19
N THR A 176 -1.11 6.84 -14.89
CA THR A 176 -1.04 8.17 -15.49
C THR A 176 0.26 8.37 -16.29
N SER A 177 0.29 9.42 -17.13
CA SER A 177 1.54 9.81 -17.79
C SER A 177 2.62 10.22 -16.80
N ASN A 178 2.23 10.73 -15.63
CA ASN A 178 3.16 11.08 -14.56
C ASN A 178 3.75 9.85 -13.89
N SER A 179 2.93 8.83 -13.58
CA SER A 179 3.43 7.57 -13.01
C SER A 179 4.46 6.89 -13.90
N LEU A 180 4.23 6.89 -15.23
CA LEU A 180 5.20 6.36 -16.20
C LEU A 180 6.51 7.17 -16.26
N LYS A 181 6.43 8.51 -16.16
CA LYS A 181 7.61 9.37 -16.09
C LYS A 181 8.40 9.14 -14.79
N VAL A 182 7.71 9.02 -13.67
CA VAL A 182 8.32 8.71 -12.36
C VAL A 182 8.99 7.34 -12.42
N ALA A 183 8.33 6.31 -12.93
CA ALA A 183 8.91 4.98 -13.11
C ALA A 183 10.19 5.02 -13.95
N SER A 184 10.16 5.73 -15.10
CA SER A 184 11.33 5.91 -15.96
C SER A 184 12.51 6.56 -15.21
N ASP A 185 12.26 7.61 -14.40
CA ASP A 185 13.32 8.25 -13.62
C ASP A 185 13.87 7.33 -12.52
N LEU A 186 12.99 6.59 -11.82
CA LEU A 186 13.40 5.63 -10.80
C LEU A 186 14.24 4.47 -11.37
N ILE A 187 13.90 3.97 -12.56
CA ILE A 187 14.69 2.97 -13.28
C ILE A 187 16.08 3.53 -13.64
N LYS A 188 16.16 4.76 -14.14
CA LYS A 188 17.44 5.44 -14.42
C LYS A 188 18.29 5.60 -13.16
N LYS A 189 17.68 5.71 -11.99
CA LYS A 189 18.37 5.76 -10.68
C LYS A 189 18.80 4.38 -10.15
N GLY A 190 18.57 3.33 -10.93
CA GLY A 190 19.05 1.97 -10.66
C GLY A 190 18.03 1.03 -10.04
N ALA A 191 16.74 1.39 -9.95
CA ALA A 191 15.70 0.44 -9.61
C ALA A 191 15.54 -0.60 -10.75
N ASN A 192 15.58 -1.88 -10.39
CA ASN A 192 15.47 -2.97 -11.38
C ASN A 192 14.00 -3.39 -11.53
N PHE A 193 13.34 -2.84 -12.54
CA PHE A 193 11.95 -3.14 -12.86
C PHE A 193 11.67 -4.64 -13.04
N ASN A 194 12.52 -5.36 -13.77
CA ASN A 194 12.30 -6.78 -14.02
C ASN A 194 12.42 -7.62 -12.74
N LEU A 195 13.32 -7.25 -11.84
CA LEU A 195 13.46 -7.91 -10.54
C LEU A 195 12.21 -7.65 -9.68
N LEU A 196 11.76 -6.41 -9.58
CA LEU A 196 10.54 -6.06 -8.83
C LEU A 196 9.32 -6.76 -9.42
N LYS A 197 9.17 -6.73 -10.74
CA LYS A 197 8.11 -7.46 -11.42
C LYS A 197 8.14 -8.96 -11.09
N SER A 198 9.32 -9.58 -11.01
CA SER A 198 9.42 -11.00 -10.66
C SER A 198 9.02 -11.27 -9.21
N TRP A 199 9.26 -10.34 -8.29
CA TRP A 199 8.89 -10.49 -6.87
C TRP A 199 7.37 -10.39 -6.64
N PHE A 200 6.69 -9.51 -7.38
CA PHE A 200 5.28 -9.20 -7.15
C PHE A 200 4.31 -9.88 -8.12
N LEU A 201 4.78 -10.23 -9.33
CA LEU A 201 3.91 -10.76 -10.39
C LEU A 201 4.22 -12.22 -10.78
N ARG A 202 5.34 -12.79 -10.33
CA ARG A 202 5.68 -14.20 -10.56
C ARG A 202 5.60 -15.00 -9.27
N ASP A 203 4.54 -14.81 -8.52
CA ASP A 203 4.36 -15.44 -7.22
C ASP A 203 3.43 -16.66 -7.25
N LYS A 204 2.79 -16.93 -8.39
CA LYS A 204 1.83 -18.01 -8.50
C LYS A 204 2.52 -19.36 -8.70
N THR A 205 2.21 -20.30 -7.82
CA THR A 205 2.59 -21.69 -7.97
C THR A 205 1.72 -22.39 -9.00
N VAL A 206 2.17 -23.54 -9.52
CA VAL A 206 1.30 -24.36 -10.40
C VAL A 206 0.00 -24.74 -9.72
N THR A 207 0.06 -24.98 -8.41
CA THR A 207 -1.12 -25.34 -7.59
C THR A 207 -2.09 -24.17 -7.46
N SER A 208 -1.58 -22.95 -7.19
CA SER A 208 -2.45 -21.76 -7.15
C SER A 208 -3.05 -21.43 -8.52
N LEU A 209 -2.33 -21.66 -9.62
CA LEU A 209 -2.89 -21.51 -10.96
C LEU A 209 -3.97 -22.55 -11.28
N LYS A 210 -3.87 -23.77 -10.74
CA LYS A 210 -4.95 -24.77 -10.85
C LYS A 210 -6.20 -24.33 -10.08
N LEU A 211 -6.05 -23.82 -8.85
CA LEU A 211 -7.15 -23.20 -8.11
C LEU A 211 -7.80 -22.05 -8.92
N TRP A 212 -6.99 -21.17 -9.50
CA TRP A 212 -7.50 -20.12 -10.40
C TRP A 212 -8.30 -20.71 -11.55
N GLY A 213 -7.82 -21.79 -12.16
CA GLY A 213 -8.52 -22.49 -13.24
C GLY A 213 -9.91 -22.97 -12.82
N VAL A 214 -10.05 -23.55 -11.63
CA VAL A 214 -11.35 -23.96 -11.04
C VAL A 214 -12.25 -22.75 -10.85
N VAL A 215 -11.75 -21.67 -10.23
CA VAL A 215 -12.52 -20.45 -9.96
C VAL A 215 -12.97 -19.77 -11.24
N LEU A 216 -12.09 -19.69 -12.25
CA LEU A 216 -12.41 -19.08 -13.54
C LEU A 216 -13.38 -19.95 -14.38
N SER A 217 -13.36 -21.27 -14.23
CA SER A 217 -14.33 -22.16 -14.91
C SER A 217 -15.75 -22.00 -14.39
N ARG A 218 -15.93 -21.41 -13.21
CA ARG A 218 -17.23 -21.10 -12.58
C ARG A 218 -17.74 -19.69 -12.87
N LEU A 219 -17.08 -18.95 -13.75
CA LEU A 219 -17.51 -17.58 -14.07
C LEU A 219 -18.92 -17.61 -14.69
N ILE A 220 -19.78 -16.78 -14.14
CA ILE A 220 -21.15 -16.58 -14.60
C ILE A 220 -21.36 -15.08 -14.84
N LYS A 221 -21.96 -14.74 -15.98
CA LYS A 221 -22.42 -13.39 -16.28
C LYS A 221 -23.91 -13.29 -15.96
N HIS A 222 -24.26 -12.35 -15.09
CA HIS A 222 -25.66 -12.01 -14.84
C HIS A 222 -26.15 -11.03 -15.91
N GLU A 223 -26.99 -11.52 -16.83
CA GLU A 223 -27.37 -10.78 -18.05
C GLU A 223 -28.05 -9.43 -17.77
N VAL A 224 -28.93 -9.36 -16.75
CA VAL A 224 -29.70 -8.13 -16.45
C VAL A 224 -28.82 -7.04 -15.84
N HIS A 225 -27.91 -7.40 -14.95
CA HIS A 225 -27.05 -6.43 -14.24
C HIS A 225 -25.66 -6.31 -14.82
N GLU A 226 -25.32 -7.13 -15.81
CA GLU A 226 -24.00 -7.16 -16.45
C GLU A 226 -22.85 -7.33 -15.44
N ILE A 227 -23.10 -8.14 -14.37
CA ILE A 227 -22.11 -8.46 -13.34
C ILE A 227 -21.54 -9.84 -13.65
N VAL A 228 -20.22 -9.93 -13.74
CA VAL A 228 -19.50 -11.20 -13.82
C VAL A 228 -19.13 -11.64 -12.41
N TYR A 229 -19.53 -12.84 -12.03
CA TYR A 229 -19.25 -13.33 -10.68
C TYR A 229 -18.73 -14.77 -10.67
N THR A 230 -18.00 -15.09 -9.62
CA THR A 230 -17.52 -16.43 -9.31
C THR A 230 -17.38 -16.59 -7.80
N TYR A 231 -17.01 -17.79 -7.36
CA TYR A 231 -16.84 -18.07 -5.94
C TYR A 231 -15.68 -19.03 -5.66
N ILE A 232 -15.19 -18.98 -4.45
CA ILE A 232 -14.13 -19.83 -3.89
C ILE A 232 -14.69 -20.42 -2.59
N THR A 233 -14.72 -21.74 -2.49
CA THR A 233 -15.11 -22.44 -1.27
C THR A 233 -13.91 -22.79 -0.41
N GLN A 234 -14.13 -23.05 0.87
CA GLN A 234 -13.09 -23.60 1.74
C GLN A 234 -12.58 -24.95 1.22
N ASN A 235 -13.48 -25.79 0.69
CA ASN A 235 -13.13 -27.09 0.10
C ASN A 235 -12.16 -26.95 -1.08
N ASP A 236 -12.29 -25.89 -1.90
CA ASP A 236 -11.35 -25.64 -3.00
C ASP A 236 -9.94 -25.36 -2.46
N LEU A 237 -9.82 -24.61 -1.37
CA LEU A 237 -8.53 -24.30 -0.75
C LEU A 237 -7.92 -25.58 -0.12
N ASP A 238 -8.72 -26.36 0.57
CA ASP A 238 -8.31 -27.59 1.24
C ASP A 238 -7.85 -28.66 0.23
N GLU A 239 -8.57 -28.82 -0.90
CA GLU A 239 -8.21 -29.77 -1.97
C GLU A 239 -6.81 -29.48 -2.55
N TYR A 240 -6.45 -28.21 -2.69
CA TYR A 240 -5.14 -27.82 -3.21
C TYR A 240 -4.12 -27.55 -2.10
N HIS A 241 -4.45 -27.72 -0.83
CA HIS A 241 -3.60 -27.39 0.32
C HIS A 241 -3.06 -25.96 0.26
N LEU A 242 -3.93 -25.00 -0.05
CA LEU A 242 -3.59 -23.59 -0.24
C LEU A 242 -4.26 -22.71 0.82
N ASP A 243 -3.55 -21.67 1.20
CA ASP A 243 -4.10 -20.62 2.03
C ASP A 243 -4.99 -19.66 1.24
N ALA A 244 -5.84 -18.94 1.96
CA ALA A 244 -6.74 -17.94 1.40
C ALA A 244 -6.02 -16.81 0.64
N SER A 245 -4.74 -16.54 0.95
CA SER A 245 -3.90 -15.56 0.26
C SER A 245 -3.54 -15.98 -1.18
N GLU A 246 -3.53 -17.28 -1.50
CA GLU A 246 -3.24 -17.77 -2.85
C GLU A 246 -4.35 -17.44 -3.86
N ALA A 247 -5.55 -17.14 -3.37
CA ALA A 247 -6.66 -16.65 -4.17
C ALA A 247 -6.62 -15.12 -4.39
N GLU A 248 -5.64 -14.43 -3.81
CA GLU A 248 -5.44 -13.00 -4.06
C GLU A 248 -5.06 -12.74 -5.51
N GLY A 249 -5.51 -11.60 -6.02
CA GLY A 249 -5.28 -11.21 -7.41
C GLY A 249 -6.36 -11.69 -8.39
N ILE A 250 -7.20 -12.68 -8.07
CA ILE A 250 -8.31 -13.08 -8.96
C ILE A 250 -9.29 -11.92 -9.13
N SER A 251 -9.61 -11.18 -8.05
CA SER A 251 -10.49 -10.01 -8.13
C SER A 251 -9.95 -8.95 -9.08
N ASN A 252 -8.65 -8.69 -9.02
CA ASN A 252 -7.99 -7.73 -9.88
C ASN A 252 -7.92 -8.23 -11.34
N PHE A 253 -7.69 -9.54 -11.52
CA PHE A 253 -7.73 -10.15 -12.85
C PHE A 253 -9.10 -9.99 -13.50
N LEU A 254 -10.18 -10.17 -12.74
CA LEU A 254 -11.55 -10.02 -13.25
C LEU A 254 -11.93 -8.58 -13.60
N ASN A 255 -11.24 -7.57 -13.09
CA ASN A 255 -11.44 -6.18 -13.52
C ASN A 255 -11.10 -5.94 -15.00
N ASN A 256 -10.30 -6.81 -15.59
CA ASN A 256 -9.92 -6.71 -17.01
C ASN A 256 -10.93 -7.41 -17.94
N ILE A 257 -12.05 -7.92 -17.41
CA ILE A 257 -13.08 -8.56 -18.25
C ILE A 257 -13.95 -7.48 -18.90
N GLY A 258 -13.87 -7.38 -20.23
CA GLY A 258 -14.67 -6.43 -21.00
C GLY A 258 -16.16 -6.78 -21.13
N ASP A 259 -16.58 -7.95 -20.65
CA ASP A 259 -17.94 -8.48 -20.82
C ASP A 259 -18.94 -8.06 -19.70
N GLY A 260 -18.52 -7.27 -18.71
CA GLY A 260 -19.36 -6.86 -17.60
C GLY A 260 -19.08 -5.44 -17.13
N LYS A 261 -20.05 -4.81 -16.48
CA LYS A 261 -19.90 -3.51 -15.80
C LYS A 261 -19.31 -3.61 -14.40
N ALA A 262 -19.30 -4.81 -13.85
CA ALA A 262 -18.74 -5.08 -12.53
C ALA A 262 -18.34 -6.54 -12.39
N SER A 263 -17.42 -6.80 -11.48
CA SER A 263 -17.03 -8.15 -11.07
C SER A 263 -17.27 -8.38 -9.58
N LEU A 264 -17.67 -9.60 -9.21
CA LEU A 264 -17.90 -10.02 -7.84
C LEU A 264 -17.25 -11.38 -7.59
N ILE A 265 -16.39 -11.45 -6.58
CA ILE A 265 -15.90 -12.73 -6.06
C ILE A 265 -16.45 -12.94 -4.67
N LEU A 266 -17.07 -14.08 -4.45
CA LEU A 266 -17.50 -14.55 -3.14
C LEU A 266 -16.48 -15.56 -2.62
N LYS A 267 -15.97 -15.34 -1.42
CA LYS A 267 -14.98 -16.20 -0.79
C LYS A 267 -15.49 -16.69 0.56
N GLU A 268 -15.63 -18.00 0.68
CA GLU A 268 -15.94 -18.65 1.95
C GLU A 268 -14.70 -18.56 2.87
N LYS A 269 -14.95 -18.30 4.15
CA LYS A 269 -13.92 -18.27 5.20
C LYS A 269 -14.05 -19.52 6.08
N ALA A 270 -12.98 -19.84 6.82
CA ALA A 270 -12.94 -20.98 7.73
C ALA A 270 -14.03 -20.95 8.84
N ASP A 271 -14.55 -19.77 9.18
CA ASP A 271 -15.65 -19.59 10.13
C ASP A 271 -17.05 -19.75 9.50
N GLY A 272 -17.13 -20.13 8.21
CA GLY A 272 -18.38 -20.26 7.45
C GLY A 272 -18.97 -18.94 6.96
N SER A 273 -18.37 -17.80 7.28
CA SER A 273 -18.78 -16.52 6.71
C SER A 273 -18.32 -16.36 5.26
N VAL A 274 -18.96 -15.47 4.51
CA VAL A 274 -18.61 -15.19 3.11
C VAL A 274 -18.15 -13.75 2.96
N LYS A 275 -16.94 -13.56 2.43
CA LYS A 275 -16.42 -12.24 2.04
C LYS A 275 -16.70 -11.99 0.55
N GLY A 276 -17.40 -10.90 0.23
CA GLY A 276 -17.58 -10.44 -1.13
C GLY A 276 -16.53 -9.38 -1.50
N SER A 277 -15.88 -9.55 -2.65
CA SER A 277 -15.03 -8.51 -3.27
C SER A 277 -15.71 -8.03 -4.54
N PHE A 278 -16.25 -6.81 -4.49
CA PHE A 278 -16.95 -6.17 -5.60
C PHE A 278 -16.05 -5.11 -6.23
N ARG A 279 -16.01 -5.09 -7.56
CA ARG A 279 -15.26 -4.12 -8.37
C ARG A 279 -16.14 -3.61 -9.51
N THR A 280 -16.06 -2.34 -9.82
CA THR A 280 -16.68 -1.71 -10.99
C THR A 280 -15.61 -1.28 -11.98
N THR A 281 -15.89 -1.41 -13.25
CA THR A 281 -15.05 -0.89 -14.36
C THR A 281 -15.30 0.59 -14.58
#